data_a9834872f2eed5404e646a558f94e60b
#
_entry.id   a9834872f2eed5404e646a558f94e60b
#
_cell.length_a   1.000
_cell.length_b   1.000
_cell.length_c   1.000
_cell.angle_alpha   90.00
_cell.angle_beta   90.00
_cell.angle_gamma   90.00
#
_symmetry.space_group_name_H-M   'P 1'
#
loop_
_entity.id
_entity.type
_entity.pdbx_description
1 polymer ?
#
loop_
_entity_poly.entity_id
_entity_poly.type
_entity_poly.pdbx_seq_one_letter_code
_entity_poly.pdbx_strand_id
1 'polypeptide(L)'
;QTRFAIATVALLACSATASAQFAPPPARPAAPKATAPSPRAASCHNGASFDRFLADVKQQAVAAGVSQRTISEASPYLVYDQGIVNRDRGQRVFGQLFTEFAGRMAAPYRMQNGQQHIKAHAAAFARAEKEYGVPPAVIAAFWGLESDFGANMGNLPTLKSLVSLAYDCRRSEMFVNETIAALKIIDRGDLTPDEMIGSWAGELGQTQFLPVHYVNYAVDYDGDGRRDLLRSEPDVIGSTANYIANGLKWRRGEPWLEEIKVPQNLPWEQTDLTVREPRSKWAQLGVTYPDGRPLPNDNLAASVLLP
;
A
#
# COMPACT_ATOMS: atom_id res chain seq x y z
N GLN A 1 -47.38 37.30 17.30
CA GLN A 1 -48.45 37.30 16.29
C GLN A 1 -47.97 38.08 15.08
N THR A 2 -47.67 37.48 13.99
CA THR A 2 -47.86 38.07 12.63
C THR A 2 -47.78 36.91 11.63
N ARG A 3 -48.86 36.64 10.97
CA ARG A 3 -49.05 35.66 9.89
C ARG A 3 -48.48 36.27 8.61
N PHE A 4 -47.75 35.46 7.82
CA PHE A 4 -47.46 35.77 6.41
C PHE A 4 -48.11 34.72 5.52
N ALA A 5 -48.86 35.22 4.55
CA ALA A 5 -49.63 34.48 3.58
C ALA A 5 -48.76 33.98 2.44
N ILE A 6 -49.06 32.76 1.96
CA ILE A 6 -48.46 32.12 0.78
C ILE A 6 -49.20 32.66 -0.45
N ALA A 7 -48.45 33.26 -1.38
CA ALA A 7 -48.95 33.60 -2.71
C ALA A 7 -48.40 32.57 -3.74
N THR A 8 -49.33 31.78 -4.29
CA THR A 8 -49.07 30.81 -5.36
C THR A 8 -49.10 31.56 -6.69
N VAL A 9 -47.99 31.59 -7.42
CA VAL A 9 -47.92 32.06 -8.81
C VAL A 9 -47.70 30.85 -9.71
N ALA A 10 -48.71 30.53 -10.51
CA ALA A 10 -48.65 29.52 -11.56
C ALA A 10 -48.08 30.19 -12.84
N LEU A 11 -46.91 29.74 -13.30
CA LEU A 11 -46.38 30.05 -14.63
C LEU A 11 -46.50 28.85 -15.53
N LEU A 12 -47.37 28.95 -16.52
CA LEU A 12 -47.35 28.05 -17.69
C LEU A 12 -46.13 28.41 -18.54
N ALA A 13 -45.24 27.45 -18.71
CA ALA A 13 -44.16 27.54 -19.70
C ALA A 13 -44.29 26.41 -20.71
N CYS A 14 -44.40 26.81 -21.96
CA CYS A 14 -44.46 25.92 -23.15
C CYS A 14 -43.22 25.02 -23.23
N SER A 15 -43.46 23.73 -23.33
CA SER A 15 -42.45 22.72 -23.60
C SER A 15 -42.07 22.68 -25.08
N ALA A 16 -40.92 23.21 -25.43
CA ALA A 16 -40.26 22.90 -26.68
C ALA A 16 -39.24 21.78 -26.42
N THR A 17 -39.58 20.54 -26.73
CA THR A 17 -38.67 19.40 -26.65
C THR A 17 -37.68 19.45 -27.79
N ALA A 18 -36.48 19.96 -27.54
CA ALA A 18 -35.33 19.75 -28.41
C ALA A 18 -34.74 18.38 -28.08
N SER A 19 -35.01 17.38 -28.91
CA SER A 19 -34.35 16.07 -28.84
C SER A 19 -32.90 16.22 -29.30
N ALA A 20 -31.99 16.43 -28.36
CA ALA A 20 -30.56 16.30 -28.61
C ALA A 20 -30.25 14.80 -28.78
N GLN A 21 -30.09 14.36 -30.04
CA GLN A 21 -29.53 13.06 -30.33
C GLN A 21 -28.06 13.04 -29.92
N PHE A 22 -27.79 12.44 -28.77
CA PHE A 22 -26.42 12.12 -28.36
C PHE A 22 -25.94 10.98 -29.31
N ALA A 23 -24.95 11.29 -30.15
CA ALA A 23 -24.21 10.25 -30.87
C ALA A 23 -23.55 9.31 -29.81
N PRO A 24 -23.60 7.98 -30.04
CA PRO A 24 -22.92 7.06 -29.13
C PRO A 24 -21.41 7.39 -29.09
N PRO A 25 -20.76 7.31 -27.92
CA PRO A 25 -19.32 7.53 -27.84
C PRO A 25 -18.58 6.53 -28.74
N PRO A 26 -17.44 6.92 -29.35
CA PRO A 26 -16.66 6.04 -30.18
C PRO A 26 -16.32 4.75 -29.45
N ALA A 27 -16.46 3.62 -30.11
CA ALA A 27 -16.18 2.29 -29.55
C ALA A 27 -14.76 2.27 -28.98
N ARG A 28 -14.69 1.94 -27.67
CA ARG A 28 -13.43 1.81 -26.95
C ARG A 28 -12.55 0.79 -27.69
N PRO A 29 -11.26 1.07 -27.93
CA PRO A 29 -10.34 0.10 -28.51
C PRO A 29 -10.42 -1.21 -27.71
N ALA A 30 -10.56 -2.33 -28.41
CA ALA A 30 -10.58 -3.65 -27.79
C ALA A 30 -9.32 -3.82 -26.92
N ALA A 31 -9.52 -4.25 -25.67
CA ALA A 31 -8.41 -4.53 -24.77
C ALA A 31 -7.43 -5.51 -25.46
N PRO A 32 -6.11 -5.29 -25.37
CA PRO A 32 -5.15 -6.22 -25.94
C PRO A 32 -5.41 -7.60 -25.36
N LYS A 33 -5.56 -8.61 -26.22
CA LYS A 33 -5.64 -10.02 -25.82
C LYS A 33 -4.42 -10.33 -24.97
N ALA A 34 -4.64 -11.02 -23.84
CA ALA A 34 -3.56 -11.50 -22.98
C ALA A 34 -2.51 -12.19 -23.87
N THR A 35 -1.33 -11.60 -23.93
CA THR A 35 -0.20 -12.18 -24.66
C THR A 35 0.21 -13.47 -23.97
N ALA A 36 0.45 -14.52 -24.75
CA ALA A 36 1.06 -15.75 -24.26
C ALA A 36 2.33 -15.43 -23.45
N PRO A 37 2.68 -16.22 -22.43
CA PRO A 37 3.87 -15.97 -21.61
C PRO A 37 5.09 -15.75 -22.52
N SER A 38 5.87 -14.70 -22.21
CA SER A 38 7.07 -14.42 -23.00
C SER A 38 8.01 -15.63 -22.93
N PRO A 39 8.79 -15.94 -24.01
CA PRO A 39 9.74 -17.05 -24.01
C PRO A 39 10.74 -17.00 -22.83
N ARG A 40 11.00 -15.80 -22.30
CA ARG A 40 11.85 -15.61 -21.11
C ARG A 40 11.23 -16.15 -19.82
N ALA A 41 9.91 -16.10 -19.68
CA ALA A 41 9.21 -16.59 -18.50
C ALA A 41 9.24 -18.12 -18.39
N ALA A 42 9.25 -18.84 -19.53
CA ALA A 42 9.29 -20.30 -19.54
C ALA A 42 10.67 -20.91 -19.24
N SER A 43 11.75 -20.12 -19.26
CA SER A 43 13.13 -20.62 -19.12
C SER A 43 13.79 -20.35 -17.78
N CYS A 44 13.19 -19.58 -16.87
CA CYS A 44 13.84 -19.16 -15.62
C CYS A 44 14.12 -20.34 -14.67
N HIS A 45 13.39 -21.45 -14.78
CA HIS A 45 13.61 -22.68 -13.99
C HIS A 45 14.17 -23.82 -14.84
N ASN A 46 14.78 -23.55 -16.00
CA ASN A 46 15.33 -24.55 -16.91
C ASN A 46 14.34 -25.69 -17.27
N GLY A 47 13.04 -25.35 -17.37
CA GLY A 47 11.97 -26.31 -17.64
C GLY A 47 11.64 -27.23 -16.46
N ALA A 48 12.10 -26.92 -15.25
CA ALA A 48 11.76 -27.71 -14.06
C ALA A 48 10.26 -27.66 -13.76
N SER A 49 9.71 -28.79 -13.35
CA SER A 49 8.34 -28.87 -12.84
C SER A 49 8.20 -28.06 -11.55
N PHE A 50 6.94 -27.69 -11.21
CA PHE A 50 6.66 -27.00 -9.94
C PHE A 50 7.18 -27.81 -8.73
N ASP A 51 7.01 -29.13 -8.73
CA ASP A 51 7.45 -29.98 -7.62
C ASP A 51 8.98 -29.92 -7.41
N ARG A 52 9.76 -29.93 -8.50
CA ARG A 52 11.21 -29.79 -8.41
C ARG A 52 11.61 -28.39 -7.94
N PHE A 53 11.00 -27.33 -8.50
CA PHE A 53 11.19 -25.95 -8.05
C PHE A 53 10.86 -25.82 -6.55
N LEU A 54 9.72 -26.37 -6.10
CA LEU A 54 9.32 -26.31 -4.70
C LEU A 54 10.30 -27.07 -3.77
N ALA A 55 10.84 -28.20 -4.23
CA ALA A 55 11.87 -28.91 -3.49
C ALA A 55 13.13 -28.03 -3.30
N ASP A 56 13.56 -27.33 -4.34
CA ASP A 56 14.70 -26.42 -4.27
C ASP A 56 14.42 -25.22 -3.33
N VAL A 57 13.21 -24.64 -3.35
CA VAL A 57 12.80 -23.58 -2.41
C VAL A 57 12.81 -24.07 -0.96
N LYS A 58 12.31 -25.28 -0.70
CA LYS A 58 12.36 -25.89 0.65
C LYS A 58 13.79 -26.09 1.14
N GLN A 59 14.70 -26.53 0.28
CA GLN A 59 16.13 -26.63 0.62
C GLN A 59 16.75 -25.28 0.96
N GLN A 60 16.45 -24.25 0.17
CA GLN A 60 16.88 -22.87 0.45
C GLN A 60 16.33 -22.37 1.80
N ALA A 61 15.07 -22.67 2.12
CA ALA A 61 14.46 -22.30 3.40
C ALA A 61 15.19 -22.95 4.59
N VAL A 62 15.51 -24.25 4.47
CA VAL A 62 16.31 -24.96 5.50
C VAL A 62 17.71 -24.35 5.62
N ALA A 63 18.37 -24.07 4.51
CA ALA A 63 19.67 -23.39 4.53
C ALA A 63 19.61 -21.98 5.13
N ALA A 64 18.43 -21.31 5.04
CA ALA A 64 18.16 -20.03 5.68
C ALA A 64 17.72 -20.13 7.15
N GLY A 65 17.75 -21.34 7.75
CA GLY A 65 17.51 -21.59 9.17
C GLY A 65 16.07 -22.00 9.52
N VAL A 66 15.20 -22.24 8.53
CA VAL A 66 13.85 -22.76 8.81
C VAL A 66 13.90 -24.23 9.21
N SER A 67 13.21 -24.62 10.28
CA SER A 67 13.20 -25.98 10.77
C SER A 67 12.47 -26.96 9.83
N GLN A 68 12.88 -28.23 9.83
CA GLN A 68 12.20 -29.30 9.08
C GLN A 68 10.75 -29.50 9.53
N ARG A 69 10.47 -29.23 10.79
CA ARG A 69 9.12 -29.24 11.36
C ARG A 69 8.24 -28.22 10.61
N THR A 70 8.68 -26.96 10.53
CA THR A 70 7.95 -25.89 9.83
C THR A 70 7.77 -26.20 8.34
N ILE A 71 8.81 -26.75 7.68
CA ILE A 71 8.69 -27.19 6.28
C ILE A 71 7.59 -28.25 6.12
N SER A 72 7.51 -29.20 7.06
CA SER A 72 6.48 -30.25 7.02
C SER A 72 5.08 -29.70 7.26
N GLU A 73 4.92 -28.83 8.25
CA GLU A 73 3.65 -28.20 8.59
C GLU A 73 3.13 -27.28 7.46
N ALA A 74 4.02 -26.52 6.82
CA ALA A 74 3.66 -25.61 5.73
C ALA A 74 3.45 -26.30 4.38
N SER A 75 4.00 -27.50 4.17
CA SER A 75 4.00 -28.20 2.87
C SER A 75 2.62 -28.36 2.23
N PRO A 76 1.53 -28.68 2.95
CA PRO A 76 0.20 -28.79 2.36
C PRO A 76 -0.34 -27.46 1.77
N TYR A 77 0.21 -26.33 2.18
CA TYR A 77 -0.21 -24.99 1.75
C TYR A 77 0.63 -24.44 0.58
N LEU A 78 1.77 -25.07 0.28
CA LEU A 78 2.69 -24.68 -0.77
C LEU A 78 2.25 -25.29 -2.11
N VAL A 79 1.13 -24.85 -2.65
CA VAL A 79 0.53 -25.36 -3.88
C VAL A 79 0.45 -24.28 -4.95
N TYR A 80 0.64 -24.68 -6.21
CA TYR A 80 0.56 -23.76 -7.35
C TYR A 80 -0.89 -23.40 -7.70
N ASP A 81 -1.12 -22.13 -8.00
CA ASP A 81 -2.42 -21.62 -8.45
C ASP A 81 -2.23 -20.61 -9.62
N GLN A 82 -2.63 -21.04 -10.81
CA GLN A 82 -2.57 -20.20 -12.01
C GLN A 82 -3.46 -18.94 -11.89
N GLY A 83 -4.53 -19.00 -11.07
CA GLY A 83 -5.40 -17.85 -10.83
C GLY A 83 -4.67 -16.67 -10.19
N ILE A 84 -3.73 -16.95 -9.28
CA ILE A 84 -2.86 -15.92 -8.67
C ILE A 84 -1.98 -15.26 -9.73
N VAL A 85 -1.34 -16.05 -10.58
CA VAL A 85 -0.49 -15.55 -11.67
C VAL A 85 -1.28 -14.69 -12.65
N ASN A 86 -2.49 -15.14 -13.00
CA ASN A 86 -3.38 -14.38 -13.90
C ASN A 86 -3.79 -13.03 -13.28
N ARG A 87 -4.05 -13.00 -11.97
CA ARG A 87 -4.38 -11.77 -11.25
C ARG A 87 -3.20 -10.80 -11.24
N ASP A 88 -1.99 -11.28 -10.99
CA ASP A 88 -0.76 -10.47 -11.03
C ASP A 88 -0.54 -9.83 -12.40
N ARG A 89 -0.77 -10.57 -13.48
CA ARG A 89 -0.61 -10.08 -14.85
C ARG A 89 -1.75 -9.17 -15.33
N GLY A 90 -2.92 -9.27 -14.68
CA GLY A 90 -4.12 -8.49 -15.02
C GLY A 90 -4.23 -7.11 -14.36
N GLN A 91 -3.23 -6.66 -13.64
CA GLN A 91 -3.24 -5.39 -12.89
C GLN A 91 -3.39 -4.17 -13.81
N ARG A 92 -4.36 -3.28 -13.49
CA ARG A 92 -4.65 -2.05 -14.23
C ARG A 92 -4.73 -0.79 -13.35
N VAL A 93 -4.14 -0.84 -12.17
CA VAL A 93 -4.22 0.25 -11.17
C VAL A 93 -3.80 1.61 -11.73
N PHE A 94 -2.79 1.64 -12.61
CA PHE A 94 -2.26 2.86 -13.21
C PHE A 94 -3.08 3.42 -14.40
N GLY A 95 -4.25 2.84 -14.72
CA GLY A 95 -5.12 3.28 -15.81
C GLY A 95 -6.20 4.28 -15.40
N GLN A 96 -6.14 4.89 -14.22
CA GLN A 96 -7.10 5.86 -13.67
C GLN A 96 -6.46 7.23 -13.47
N LEU A 97 -7.27 8.30 -13.43
CA LEU A 97 -6.78 9.65 -13.11
C LEU A 97 -6.33 9.73 -11.65
N PHE A 98 -5.25 10.48 -11.40
CA PHE A 98 -4.73 10.69 -10.05
C PHE A 98 -5.79 11.29 -9.10
N THR A 99 -6.57 12.26 -9.56
CA THR A 99 -7.62 12.91 -8.75
C THR A 99 -8.73 11.96 -8.33
N GLU A 100 -9.12 11.01 -9.19
CA GLU A 100 -10.08 9.94 -8.85
C GLU A 100 -9.49 8.99 -7.82
N PHE A 101 -8.25 8.58 -8.03
CA PHE A 101 -7.52 7.74 -7.10
C PHE A 101 -7.38 8.41 -5.74
N ALA A 102 -6.85 9.64 -5.69
CA ALA A 102 -6.61 10.38 -4.46
C ALA A 102 -7.90 10.65 -3.68
N GLY A 103 -8.98 11.06 -4.37
CA GLY A 103 -10.29 11.30 -3.74
C GLY A 103 -10.89 10.05 -3.08
N ARG A 104 -10.63 8.87 -3.67
CA ARG A 104 -11.05 7.59 -3.12
C ARG A 104 -10.15 7.13 -1.96
N MET A 105 -8.85 7.35 -2.06
CA MET A 105 -7.89 6.97 -1.02
C MET A 105 -7.99 7.87 0.21
N ALA A 106 -8.15 9.19 0.04
CA ALA A 106 -8.30 10.16 1.11
C ALA A 106 -9.78 10.45 1.44
N ALA A 107 -10.64 9.43 1.38
CA ALA A 107 -12.06 9.58 1.66
C ALA A 107 -12.33 10.05 3.12
N PRO A 108 -13.33 10.93 3.35
CA PRO A 108 -13.61 11.49 4.69
C PRO A 108 -13.82 10.44 5.78
N TYR A 109 -14.49 9.33 5.45
CA TYR A 109 -14.72 8.24 6.43
C TYR A 109 -13.38 7.65 6.93
N ARG A 110 -12.39 7.48 6.04
CA ARG A 110 -11.07 6.93 6.42
C ARG A 110 -10.31 7.87 7.36
N MET A 111 -10.41 9.18 7.12
CA MET A 111 -9.82 10.18 8.03
C MET A 111 -10.50 10.16 9.40
N GLN A 112 -11.84 10.05 9.45
CA GLN A 112 -12.60 9.93 10.70
C GLN A 112 -12.24 8.66 11.46
N ASN A 113 -12.18 7.51 10.77
CA ASN A 113 -11.76 6.23 11.37
C ASN A 113 -10.33 6.32 11.91
N GLY A 114 -9.40 6.92 11.16
CA GLY A 114 -8.04 7.14 11.64
C GLY A 114 -7.96 7.93 12.93
N GLN A 115 -8.73 9.00 13.06
CA GLN A 115 -8.83 9.78 14.29
C GLN A 115 -9.40 8.95 15.46
N GLN A 116 -10.40 8.09 15.18
CA GLN A 116 -10.97 7.20 16.19
C GLN A 116 -9.94 6.16 16.67
N HIS A 117 -9.20 5.52 15.77
CA HIS A 117 -8.14 4.57 16.12
C HIS A 117 -7.01 5.23 16.90
N ILE A 118 -6.55 6.44 16.51
CA ILE A 118 -5.55 7.19 17.28
C ILE A 118 -6.05 7.46 18.70
N LYS A 119 -7.31 7.83 18.86
CA LYS A 119 -7.90 8.08 20.18
C LYS A 119 -8.06 6.79 20.99
N ALA A 120 -8.55 5.70 20.37
CA ALA A 120 -8.77 4.42 21.03
C ALA A 120 -7.46 3.78 21.51
N HIS A 121 -6.37 3.93 20.74
CA HIS A 121 -5.04 3.36 21.03
C HIS A 121 -4.01 4.44 21.39
N ALA A 122 -4.43 5.52 22.06
CA ALA A 122 -3.60 6.70 22.34
C ALA A 122 -2.27 6.35 23.00
N ALA A 123 -2.26 5.39 23.92
CA ALA A 123 -1.05 4.96 24.61
C ALA A 123 -0.02 4.29 23.66
N ALA A 124 -0.49 3.40 22.77
CA ALA A 124 0.36 2.72 21.79
C ALA A 124 0.92 3.72 20.77
N PHE A 125 0.10 4.64 20.27
CA PHE A 125 0.55 5.70 19.35
C PHE A 125 1.56 6.64 20.02
N ALA A 126 1.32 7.07 21.25
CA ALA A 126 2.25 7.95 21.98
C ALA A 126 3.60 7.25 22.24
N ARG A 127 3.56 5.94 22.58
CA ARG A 127 4.76 5.13 22.72
C ARG A 127 5.50 5.01 21.39
N ALA A 128 4.81 4.73 20.27
CA ALA A 128 5.39 4.61 18.95
C ALA A 128 6.03 5.92 18.47
N GLU A 129 5.37 7.06 18.68
CA GLU A 129 5.94 8.38 18.38
C GLU A 129 7.19 8.66 19.21
N LYS A 130 7.17 8.33 20.50
CA LYS A 130 8.35 8.48 21.38
C LYS A 130 9.51 7.58 20.95
N GLU A 131 9.26 6.32 20.61
CA GLU A 131 10.30 5.35 20.26
C GLU A 131 10.85 5.59 18.84
N TYR A 132 9.97 5.71 17.87
CA TYR A 132 10.32 5.74 16.44
C TYR A 132 10.33 7.15 15.83
N GLY A 133 9.74 8.14 16.49
CA GLY A 133 9.65 9.51 15.98
C GLY A 133 8.66 9.70 14.81
N VAL A 134 7.77 8.75 14.62
CA VAL A 134 6.76 8.78 13.55
C VAL A 134 5.45 9.32 14.14
N PRO A 135 4.88 10.41 13.60
CA PRO A 135 3.64 10.96 14.14
C PRO A 135 2.46 9.98 14.03
N PRO A 136 1.53 9.96 15.01
CA PRO A 136 0.36 9.11 14.99
C PRO A 136 -0.45 9.17 13.70
N ALA A 137 -0.60 10.35 13.11
CA ALA A 137 -1.34 10.56 11.87
C ALA A 137 -0.68 9.82 10.68
N VAL A 138 0.64 9.73 10.64
CA VAL A 138 1.37 9.03 9.57
C VAL A 138 1.18 7.52 9.72
N ILE A 139 1.30 6.98 10.93
CA ILE A 139 1.07 5.55 11.22
C ILE A 139 -0.37 5.17 10.84
N ALA A 140 -1.35 5.98 11.29
CA ALA A 140 -2.77 5.75 10.97
C ALA A 140 -3.07 5.87 9.47
N ALA A 141 -2.36 6.74 8.74
CA ALA A 141 -2.51 6.86 7.29
C ALA A 141 -2.06 5.59 6.56
N PHE A 142 -0.91 5.01 6.93
CA PHE A 142 -0.48 3.71 6.41
C PHE A 142 -1.53 2.64 6.69
N TRP A 143 -1.97 2.50 7.93
CA TRP A 143 -2.96 1.51 8.32
C TRP A 143 -4.29 1.67 7.57
N GLY A 144 -4.79 2.90 7.46
CA GLY A 144 -6.03 3.19 6.72
C GLY A 144 -5.91 2.98 5.21
N LEU A 145 -4.77 3.33 4.61
CA LEU A 145 -4.57 3.18 3.17
C LEU A 145 -4.35 1.73 2.75
N GLU A 146 -3.70 0.93 3.58
CA GLU A 146 -3.38 -0.46 3.27
C GLU A 146 -4.59 -1.40 3.39
N SER A 147 -5.42 -1.23 4.43
CA SER A 147 -6.50 -2.19 4.68
C SER A 147 -7.81 -1.61 5.21
N ASP A 148 -8.00 -0.28 5.20
CA ASP A 148 -9.11 0.35 5.94
C ASP A 148 -9.17 -0.12 7.40
N PHE A 149 -8.02 -0.04 8.10
CA PHE A 149 -7.89 -0.43 9.50
C PHE A 149 -8.25 -1.90 9.76
N GLY A 150 -7.80 -2.79 8.90
CA GLY A 150 -8.03 -4.23 9.00
C GLY A 150 -9.30 -4.75 8.33
N ALA A 151 -10.14 -3.87 7.80
CA ALA A 151 -11.39 -4.30 7.14
C ALA A 151 -11.15 -5.04 5.82
N ASN A 152 -10.00 -4.83 5.17
CA ASN A 152 -9.69 -5.36 3.83
C ASN A 152 -8.27 -5.94 3.76
N MET A 153 -8.01 -7.00 4.51
CA MET A 153 -6.70 -7.67 4.55
C MET A 153 -6.46 -8.69 3.44
N GLY A 154 -7.46 -8.95 2.61
CA GLY A 154 -7.45 -10.07 1.67
C GLY A 154 -8.01 -11.35 2.28
N ASN A 155 -8.15 -12.38 1.44
CA ASN A 155 -8.78 -13.66 1.81
C ASN A 155 -8.14 -14.86 1.12
N LEU A 156 -6.90 -14.72 0.66
CA LEU A 156 -6.20 -15.79 -0.05
C LEU A 156 -5.08 -16.38 0.81
N PRO A 157 -4.85 -17.70 0.71
CA PRO A 157 -3.73 -18.36 1.41
C PRO A 157 -2.39 -17.78 0.93
N THR A 158 -1.68 -17.10 1.82
CA THR A 158 -0.43 -16.39 1.53
C THR A 158 0.65 -17.32 0.97
N LEU A 159 0.85 -18.49 1.57
CA LEU A 159 1.85 -19.45 1.11
C LEU A 159 1.61 -19.89 -0.34
N LYS A 160 0.34 -20.15 -0.70
CA LYS A 160 -0.06 -20.48 -2.07
C LYS A 160 0.19 -19.33 -3.03
N SER A 161 -0.13 -18.10 -2.62
CA SER A 161 0.12 -16.89 -3.42
C SER A 161 1.61 -16.72 -3.71
N LEU A 162 2.43 -16.79 -2.69
CA LEU A 162 3.87 -16.58 -2.80
C LEU A 162 4.57 -17.61 -3.68
N VAL A 163 4.32 -18.93 -3.49
CA VAL A 163 4.98 -19.96 -4.33
C VAL A 163 4.50 -19.92 -5.77
N SER A 164 3.24 -19.54 -6.01
CA SER A 164 2.71 -19.38 -7.37
C SER A 164 3.40 -18.22 -8.11
N LEU A 165 3.58 -17.09 -7.44
CA LEU A 165 4.27 -15.93 -7.99
C LEU A 165 5.78 -16.17 -8.11
N ALA A 166 6.38 -16.95 -7.20
CA ALA A 166 7.76 -17.37 -7.28
C ALA A 166 8.03 -18.25 -8.52
N TYR A 167 7.11 -19.15 -8.83
CA TYR A 167 7.23 -20.04 -10.00
C TYR A 167 6.94 -19.32 -11.33
N ASP A 168 6.20 -18.20 -11.35
CA ASP A 168 5.82 -17.45 -12.56
C ASP A 168 6.98 -16.77 -13.30
N CYS A 169 8.18 -16.74 -12.79
CA CYS A 169 9.37 -16.12 -13.40
C CYS A 169 9.38 -14.59 -13.54
N ARG A 170 8.29 -13.89 -13.42
CA ARG A 170 8.26 -12.41 -13.58
C ARG A 170 9.07 -11.72 -12.49
N ARG A 171 8.95 -12.21 -11.25
CA ARG A 171 9.63 -11.71 -10.06
C ARG A 171 10.06 -12.88 -9.16
N SER A 172 10.54 -13.96 -9.77
CA SER A 172 10.80 -15.25 -9.11
C SER A 172 11.67 -15.09 -7.86
N GLU A 173 12.84 -14.50 -7.98
CA GLU A 173 13.78 -14.33 -6.87
C GLU A 173 13.15 -13.57 -5.68
N MET A 174 12.43 -12.48 -5.96
CA MET A 174 11.69 -11.73 -4.93
C MET A 174 10.73 -12.65 -4.18
N PHE A 175 9.87 -13.38 -4.91
CA PHE A 175 8.85 -14.21 -4.27
C PHE A 175 9.39 -15.49 -3.63
N VAL A 176 10.55 -16.01 -4.06
CA VAL A 176 11.28 -17.04 -3.32
C VAL A 176 11.70 -16.50 -1.96
N ASN A 177 12.28 -15.31 -1.90
CA ASN A 177 12.68 -14.67 -0.65
C ASN A 177 11.46 -14.40 0.28
N GLU A 178 10.34 -13.96 -0.28
CA GLU A 178 9.09 -13.77 0.47
C GLU A 178 8.53 -15.10 0.99
N THR A 179 8.62 -16.18 0.20
CA THR A 179 8.22 -17.52 0.63
C THR A 179 9.07 -18.02 1.81
N ILE A 180 10.39 -17.85 1.75
CA ILE A 180 11.30 -18.22 2.83
C ILE A 180 11.02 -17.38 4.08
N ALA A 181 10.76 -16.08 3.92
CA ALA A 181 10.38 -15.20 5.03
C ALA A 181 9.04 -15.61 5.66
N ALA A 182 8.04 -16.01 4.85
CA ALA A 182 6.77 -16.54 5.35
C ALA A 182 6.97 -17.79 6.20
N LEU A 183 7.84 -18.69 5.77
CA LEU A 183 8.21 -19.88 6.56
C LEU A 183 8.93 -19.50 7.87
N LYS A 184 9.76 -18.44 7.88
CA LYS A 184 10.38 -17.94 9.12
C LYS A 184 9.37 -17.36 10.11
N ILE A 185 8.29 -16.72 9.64
CA ILE A 185 7.20 -16.23 10.49
C ILE A 185 6.55 -17.41 11.23
N ILE A 186 6.29 -18.52 10.49
CA ILE A 186 5.74 -19.75 11.07
C ILE A 186 6.73 -20.39 12.05
N ASP A 187 8.00 -20.49 11.66
CA ASP A 187 9.06 -21.11 12.47
C ASP A 187 9.26 -20.38 13.80
N ARG A 188 9.09 -19.06 13.79
CA ARG A 188 9.15 -18.19 14.97
C ARG A 188 7.91 -18.31 15.87
N GLY A 189 6.82 -18.89 15.36
CA GLY A 189 5.56 -19.06 16.07
C GLY A 189 4.64 -17.84 16.09
N ASP A 190 4.90 -16.84 15.24
CA ASP A 190 4.03 -15.65 15.16
C ASP A 190 2.67 -16.01 14.52
N LEU A 191 2.67 -16.81 13.46
CA LEU A 191 1.48 -17.29 12.77
C LEU A 191 1.62 -18.79 12.44
N THR A 192 0.49 -19.51 12.41
CA THR A 192 0.43 -20.89 11.86
C THR A 192 0.21 -20.84 10.34
N PRO A 193 0.47 -21.93 9.58
CA PRO A 193 0.26 -21.95 8.13
C PRO A 193 -1.17 -21.63 7.69
N ASP A 194 -2.19 -22.03 8.46
CA ASP A 194 -3.60 -21.77 8.20
C ASP A 194 -4.03 -20.35 8.56
N GLU A 195 -3.36 -19.68 9.51
CA GLU A 195 -3.56 -18.26 9.83
C GLU A 195 -2.97 -17.32 8.76
N MET A 196 -2.07 -17.82 7.90
CA MET A 196 -1.46 -16.99 6.85
C MET A 196 -2.43 -16.72 5.70
N ILE A 197 -3.40 -15.87 5.98
CA ILE A 197 -4.39 -15.38 5.01
C ILE A 197 -4.13 -13.91 4.76
N GLY A 198 -4.08 -13.52 3.48
CA GLY A 198 -3.73 -12.15 3.10
C GLY A 198 -4.15 -11.80 1.68
N SER A 199 -3.41 -10.88 1.06
CA SER A 199 -3.66 -10.46 -0.30
C SER A 199 -3.22 -11.52 -1.33
N TRP A 200 -3.62 -11.30 -2.58
CA TRP A 200 -3.18 -12.16 -3.70
C TRP A 200 -1.66 -12.06 -3.95
N ALA A 201 -1.02 -10.97 -3.53
CA ALA A 201 0.42 -10.76 -3.65
C ALA A 201 1.21 -11.34 -2.46
N GLY A 202 0.51 -11.94 -1.49
CA GLY A 202 1.14 -12.56 -0.33
C GLY A 202 1.41 -11.62 0.84
N GLU A 203 0.89 -10.40 0.77
CA GLU A 203 0.94 -9.43 1.86
C GLU A 203 0.06 -9.85 3.03
N LEU A 204 0.50 -9.57 4.26
CA LEU A 204 -0.09 -10.03 5.50
C LEU A 204 -0.48 -8.87 6.42
N GLY A 205 -1.58 -9.07 7.12
CA GLY A 205 -1.99 -8.22 8.23
C GLY A 205 -2.58 -6.88 7.83
N GLN A 206 -2.87 -6.09 8.84
CA GLN A 206 -3.62 -4.84 8.69
C GLN A 206 -2.84 -3.73 7.99
N THR A 207 -1.51 -3.82 7.90
CA THR A 207 -0.65 -2.90 7.14
C THR A 207 0.03 -3.55 5.96
N GLN A 208 -0.50 -4.69 5.50
CA GLN A 208 -0.15 -5.37 4.26
C GLN A 208 1.37 -5.54 4.08
N PHE A 209 2.03 -6.04 5.13
CA PHE A 209 3.46 -6.33 5.07
C PHE A 209 3.73 -7.54 4.20
N LEU A 210 4.66 -7.41 3.26
CA LEU A 210 5.31 -8.58 2.68
C LEU A 210 6.07 -9.34 3.77
N PRO A 211 6.17 -10.68 3.70
CA PRO A 211 6.82 -11.49 4.72
C PRO A 211 8.24 -11.06 5.11
N VAL A 212 9.03 -10.58 4.16
CA VAL A 212 10.37 -10.02 4.45
C VAL A 212 10.27 -8.79 5.36
N HIS A 213 9.32 -7.90 5.11
CA HIS A 213 9.09 -6.74 6.00
C HIS A 213 8.55 -7.17 7.36
N TYR A 214 7.69 -8.18 7.39
CA TYR A 214 7.19 -8.76 8.63
C TYR A 214 8.34 -9.34 9.49
N VAL A 215 9.23 -10.13 8.90
CA VAL A 215 10.39 -10.68 9.60
C VAL A 215 11.30 -9.59 10.16
N ASN A 216 11.52 -8.52 9.39
CA ASN A 216 12.49 -7.49 9.71
C ASN A 216 11.95 -6.39 10.64
N TYR A 217 10.65 -6.08 10.58
CA TYR A 217 10.08 -4.89 11.22
C TYR A 217 8.90 -5.17 12.14
N ALA A 218 8.29 -6.36 12.12
CA ALA A 218 7.23 -6.68 13.08
C ALA A 218 7.79 -6.74 14.50
N VAL A 219 7.07 -6.12 15.42
CA VAL A 219 7.38 -6.09 16.86
C VAL A 219 6.19 -6.58 17.65
N ASP A 220 6.47 -7.33 18.71
CA ASP A 220 5.52 -7.66 19.76
C ASP A 220 5.34 -6.42 20.65
N TYR A 221 4.29 -5.66 20.41
CA TYR A 221 4.12 -4.34 21.00
C TYR A 221 3.19 -4.35 22.21
N ASP A 222 2.35 -5.38 22.34
CA ASP A 222 1.53 -5.64 23.53
C ASP A 222 2.23 -6.55 24.55
N GLY A 223 3.30 -7.26 24.13
CA GLY A 223 4.14 -8.06 25.02
C GLY A 223 3.57 -9.46 25.29
N ASP A 224 2.74 -10.00 24.38
CA ASP A 224 2.14 -11.32 24.51
C ASP A 224 3.07 -12.47 24.05
N GLY A 225 4.24 -12.14 23.48
CA GLY A 225 5.24 -13.08 22.97
C GLY A 225 5.12 -13.39 21.49
N ARG A 226 4.14 -12.80 20.77
CA ARG A 226 3.90 -12.96 19.35
C ARG A 226 3.95 -11.59 18.65
N ARG A 227 4.12 -11.60 17.36
CA ARG A 227 3.93 -10.43 16.51
C ARG A 227 2.70 -10.71 15.65
N ASP A 228 1.54 -10.23 16.06
CA ASP A 228 0.26 -10.53 15.39
C ASP A 228 -0.27 -9.31 14.63
N LEU A 229 0.23 -9.09 13.41
CA LEU A 229 -0.23 -7.99 12.55
C LEU A 229 -1.65 -8.20 11.97
N LEU A 230 -2.28 -9.34 12.24
CA LEU A 230 -3.64 -9.62 11.81
C LEU A 230 -4.67 -9.16 12.85
N ARG A 231 -4.36 -9.32 14.15
CA ARG A 231 -5.34 -9.17 15.24
C ARG A 231 -4.94 -8.20 16.34
N SER A 232 -3.62 -8.03 16.60
CA SER A 232 -3.13 -7.11 17.62
C SER A 232 -2.93 -5.70 17.04
N GLU A 233 -3.86 -4.78 17.33
CA GLU A 233 -3.71 -3.39 16.91
C GLU A 233 -2.48 -2.69 17.51
N PRO A 234 -2.06 -2.95 18.77
CA PRO A 234 -0.77 -2.48 19.26
C PRO A 234 0.42 -2.94 18.41
N ASP A 235 0.47 -4.23 18.00
CA ASP A 235 1.53 -4.75 17.14
C ASP A 235 1.52 -4.09 15.76
N VAL A 236 0.33 -3.87 15.20
CA VAL A 236 0.15 -3.12 13.94
C VAL A 236 0.75 -1.72 14.06
N ILE A 237 0.43 -0.98 15.14
CA ILE A 237 0.91 0.38 15.37
C ILE A 237 2.43 0.40 15.54
N GLY A 238 2.97 -0.46 16.42
CA GLY A 238 4.39 -0.53 16.70
C GLY A 238 5.21 -0.97 15.49
N SER A 239 4.76 -2.01 14.78
CA SER A 239 5.43 -2.55 13.59
C SER A 239 5.41 -1.56 12.44
N THR A 240 4.29 -0.86 12.21
CA THR A 240 4.19 0.17 11.19
C THR A 240 5.13 1.32 11.48
N ALA A 241 5.18 1.80 12.74
CA ALA A 241 6.11 2.84 13.14
C ALA A 241 7.58 2.42 12.96
N ASN A 242 7.92 1.18 13.36
CA ASN A 242 9.24 0.60 13.15
C ASN A 242 9.62 0.53 11.66
N TYR A 243 8.72 0.06 10.80
CA TYR A 243 8.95 0.01 9.37
C TYR A 243 9.15 1.40 8.75
N ILE A 244 8.31 2.38 9.11
CA ILE A 244 8.44 3.75 8.63
C ILE A 244 9.79 4.35 9.05
N ALA A 245 10.18 4.18 10.33
CA ALA A 245 11.42 4.72 10.86
C ALA A 245 12.66 4.03 10.28
N ASN A 246 12.71 2.69 10.35
CA ASN A 246 13.92 1.92 10.08
C ASN A 246 13.97 1.35 8.65
N GLY A 247 12.83 1.05 8.05
CA GLY A 247 12.71 0.58 6.67
C GLY A 247 12.68 1.74 5.67
N LEU A 248 11.79 2.69 5.86
CA LEU A 248 11.61 3.84 4.97
C LEU A 248 12.50 5.05 5.31
N LYS A 249 13.29 4.95 6.40
CA LYS A 249 14.27 5.99 6.81
C LYS A 249 13.63 7.34 7.18
N TRP A 250 12.47 7.28 7.85
CA TRP A 250 11.84 8.47 8.40
C TRP A 250 12.79 9.25 9.31
N ARG A 251 12.80 10.57 9.16
CA ARG A 251 13.64 11.46 9.98
C ARG A 251 12.79 12.19 11.00
N ARG A 252 13.02 11.87 12.26
CA ARG A 252 12.32 12.50 13.38
C ARG A 252 12.44 14.01 13.33
N GLY A 253 11.29 14.70 13.42
CA GLY A 253 11.22 16.16 13.48
C GLY A 253 11.53 16.90 12.18
N GLU A 254 11.83 16.18 11.07
CA GLU A 254 11.97 16.79 9.76
C GLU A 254 10.58 17.03 9.14
N PRO A 255 10.29 18.22 8.58
CA PRO A 255 9.05 18.47 7.85
C PRO A 255 8.98 17.53 6.63
N TRP A 256 7.86 16.85 6.44
CA TRP A 256 7.73 15.83 5.41
C TRP A 256 6.76 16.18 4.29
N LEU A 257 5.79 17.06 4.57
CA LEU A 257 4.81 17.55 3.61
C LEU A 257 4.34 18.94 4.05
N GLU A 258 4.44 19.92 3.17
CA GLU A 258 4.01 21.29 3.39
C GLU A 258 3.24 21.80 2.16
N GLU A 259 2.13 22.47 2.39
CA GLU A 259 1.40 23.15 1.32
C GLU A 259 2.17 24.38 0.87
N ILE A 260 2.29 24.58 -0.44
CA ILE A 260 3.04 25.66 -1.06
C ILE A 260 2.24 26.35 -2.15
N LYS A 261 2.62 27.58 -2.45
CA LYS A 261 2.18 28.34 -3.62
C LYS A 261 3.32 28.39 -4.62
N VAL A 262 3.04 27.99 -5.86
CA VAL A 262 4.02 27.98 -6.94
C VAL A 262 3.79 29.13 -7.91
N PRO A 263 4.83 29.78 -8.45
CA PRO A 263 4.68 30.83 -9.46
C PRO A 263 4.35 30.22 -10.84
N GLN A 264 3.71 30.99 -11.70
CA GLN A 264 3.32 30.55 -13.05
C GLN A 264 4.52 30.17 -13.94
N ASN A 265 5.67 30.76 -13.70
CA ASN A 265 6.90 30.51 -14.45
C ASN A 265 7.82 29.46 -13.83
N LEU A 266 7.30 28.66 -12.88
CA LEU A 266 8.07 27.53 -12.34
C LEU A 266 8.41 26.55 -13.48
N PRO A 267 9.64 26.01 -13.56
CA PRO A 267 9.98 24.96 -14.50
C PRO A 267 9.27 23.65 -14.12
N TRP A 268 8.11 23.43 -14.75
CA TRP A 268 7.19 22.32 -14.40
C TRP A 268 7.81 20.93 -14.56
N GLU A 269 8.79 20.80 -15.45
CA GLU A 269 9.56 19.56 -15.64
C GLU A 269 10.40 19.17 -14.41
N GLN A 270 10.60 20.13 -13.47
CA GLN A 270 11.29 19.86 -12.21
C GLN A 270 10.33 19.48 -11.06
N THR A 271 9.02 19.48 -11.31
CA THR A 271 8.03 19.14 -10.28
C THR A 271 7.76 17.65 -10.25
N ASP A 272 8.73 16.90 -9.71
CA ASP A 272 8.72 15.45 -9.60
C ASP A 272 9.42 14.99 -8.30
N LEU A 273 9.02 13.87 -7.74
CA LEU A 273 9.62 13.28 -6.53
C LEU A 273 11.09 12.94 -6.68
N THR A 274 11.55 12.70 -7.91
CA THR A 274 12.95 12.38 -8.22
C THR A 274 13.83 13.61 -8.22
N VAL A 275 13.25 14.81 -8.44
CA VAL A 275 13.96 16.09 -8.41
C VAL A 275 13.99 16.59 -6.97
N ARG A 276 15.18 16.60 -6.37
CA ARG A 276 15.40 17.04 -5.00
C ARG A 276 16.35 18.22 -4.98
N GLU A 277 15.84 19.38 -4.60
CA GLU A 277 16.59 20.63 -4.47
C GLU A 277 16.46 21.19 -3.06
N PRO A 278 17.46 21.97 -2.58
CA PRO A 278 17.33 22.67 -1.31
C PRO A 278 16.08 23.57 -1.27
N ARG A 279 15.42 23.70 -0.13
CA ARG A 279 14.28 24.63 0.03
C ARG A 279 14.66 26.07 -0.34
N SER A 280 15.90 26.47 -0.07
CA SER A 280 16.44 27.77 -0.50
C SER A 280 16.41 27.97 -2.03
N LYS A 281 16.64 26.93 -2.83
CA LYS A 281 16.55 27.00 -4.29
C LYS A 281 15.11 27.13 -4.78
N TRP A 282 14.18 26.38 -4.17
CA TRP A 282 12.76 26.54 -4.46
C TRP A 282 12.26 27.95 -4.11
N ALA A 283 12.72 28.53 -3.00
CA ALA A 283 12.43 29.92 -2.63
C ALA A 283 12.95 30.92 -3.69
N GLN A 284 14.15 30.72 -4.23
CA GLN A 284 14.72 31.56 -5.30
C GLN A 284 13.91 31.46 -6.60
N LEU A 285 13.27 30.32 -6.86
CA LEU A 285 12.36 30.12 -7.99
C LEU A 285 10.96 30.72 -7.73
N GLY A 286 10.75 31.39 -6.60
CA GLY A 286 9.50 32.05 -6.26
C GLY A 286 8.45 31.16 -5.58
N VAL A 287 8.82 29.96 -5.15
CA VAL A 287 7.93 29.11 -4.34
C VAL A 287 7.82 29.70 -2.94
N THR A 288 6.59 29.80 -2.43
CA THR A 288 6.29 30.37 -1.11
C THR A 288 5.31 29.46 -0.35
N TYR A 289 5.11 29.72 0.92
CA TYR A 289 3.94 29.21 1.64
C TYR A 289 2.64 29.82 1.08
N PRO A 290 1.46 29.22 1.35
CA PRO A 290 0.18 29.74 0.85
C PRO A 290 -0.12 31.18 1.25
N ASP A 291 0.38 31.60 2.42
CA ASP A 291 0.25 32.97 2.96
C ASP A 291 1.26 33.97 2.35
N GLY A 292 2.11 33.56 1.43
CA GLY A 292 3.12 34.37 0.76
C GLY A 292 4.45 34.49 1.52
N ARG A 293 4.59 33.91 2.70
CA ARG A 293 5.89 33.83 3.39
C ARG A 293 6.89 33.03 2.54
N PRO A 294 8.17 33.45 2.49
CA PRO A 294 9.20 32.69 1.78
C PRO A 294 9.44 31.33 2.47
N LEU A 295 9.85 30.33 1.71
CA LEU A 295 10.38 29.07 2.26
C LEU A 295 11.66 29.37 3.05
N PRO A 296 12.01 28.52 4.02
CA PRO A 296 13.26 28.63 4.77
C PRO A 296 14.49 28.65 3.85
N ASN A 297 15.43 29.53 4.17
CA ASN A 297 16.70 29.60 3.45
C ASN A 297 17.67 28.57 4.05
N ASP A 298 17.42 27.29 3.80
CA ASP A 298 18.23 26.17 4.27
C ASP A 298 18.50 25.16 3.15
N ASN A 299 19.30 24.14 3.48
CA ASN A 299 19.71 23.08 2.58
C ASN A 299 18.87 21.81 2.70
N LEU A 300 17.71 21.86 3.39
CA LEU A 300 16.83 20.71 3.45
C LEU A 300 16.34 20.37 2.03
N ALA A 301 16.66 19.14 1.59
CA ALA A 301 16.27 18.68 0.27
C ALA A 301 14.75 18.48 0.22
N ALA A 302 14.09 19.08 -0.74
CA ALA A 302 12.66 18.99 -0.97
C ALA A 302 12.35 18.78 -2.45
N SER A 303 11.24 18.11 -2.72
CA SER A 303 10.65 18.01 -4.06
C SER A 303 9.34 18.79 -4.10
N VAL A 304 9.03 19.41 -5.23
CA VAL A 304 7.72 20.01 -5.47
C VAL A 304 6.85 18.99 -6.19
N LEU A 305 5.66 18.72 -5.64
CA LEU A 305 4.65 17.89 -6.27
C LEU A 305 3.44 18.74 -6.64
N LEU A 306 2.96 18.49 -7.84
CA LEU A 306 1.72 19.07 -8.34
C LEU A 306 0.72 17.94 -8.54
N PRO A 307 -0.52 18.07 -8.04
CA PRO A 307 -1.55 17.06 -8.18
C PRO A 307 -2.08 16.91 -9.61
#